data_7904e43a090e59c8122da1e93adfe70c
#
_entry.id   7904e43a090e59c8122da1e93adfe70c
#
_cell.length_a   1.000
_cell.length_b   1.000
_cell.length_c   1.000
_cell.angle_alpha   90.00
_cell.angle_beta   90.00
_cell.angle_gamma   90.00
#
_symmetry.space_group_name_H-M   'P 1'
#
loop_
_entity.id
_entity.type
_entity.pdbx_description
1 polymer ?
#
loop_
_entity_poly.entity_id
_entity_poly.type
_entity_poly.pdbx_seq_one_letter_code
_entity_poly.pdbx_strand_id
1 'polypeptide(L)'
;MRKWMMAAAGLALLTAPGLARADSISPTSFSATLGVGGSTTVHKTVTVSAGTVATKADIFFLSDTTGSMGGTIAGVQAAASSILTSTAGLGDIAWGVGQYKDVGDIFTYNLDANITNVQATVTTAIGTWSASGGGDTPEDQLHALTQVANTTAWRTGSQKIVVWFGDAIGHDPASGGETQASTIAALQAQGVKVIAFDVGNLDGTGQATAITSATGGSYNVGLANPEADVVAAISAAFATYSSVCLDTSEAPAGVTASSTPCIVGAFDRSIDRTFDFDLTFTGNTPGVYTFPTIATVDGGNVAPESDTITVTGVPEPATLAILGLGVLGVGFVRRRRAA
;
A
#
# COMPACT_ATOMS: atom_id res chain seq x y z
N MET A 1 30.54 -13.24 -67.15
CA MET A 1 29.41 -12.56 -66.51
C MET A 1 29.47 -12.84 -65.00
N ARG A 2 29.98 -11.85 -64.20
CA ARG A 2 30.11 -12.00 -62.75
C ARG A 2 28.89 -11.37 -62.10
N LYS A 3 28.07 -12.18 -61.42
CA LYS A 3 26.90 -11.71 -60.64
C LYS A 3 27.39 -11.21 -59.27
N TRP A 4 27.18 -9.95 -58.97
CA TRP A 4 27.38 -9.37 -57.67
C TRP A 4 26.14 -9.62 -56.83
N MET A 5 26.32 -10.34 -55.71
CA MET A 5 25.30 -10.45 -54.67
C MET A 5 25.52 -9.29 -53.70
N MET A 6 24.58 -8.35 -53.60
CA MET A 6 24.51 -7.39 -52.54
C MET A 6 23.88 -8.04 -51.28
N ALA A 7 24.64 -8.19 -50.23
CA ALA A 7 24.12 -8.55 -48.91
C ALA A 7 23.60 -7.29 -48.23
N ALA A 8 22.29 -7.24 -48.00
CA ALA A 8 21.68 -6.20 -47.18
C ALA A 8 21.91 -6.56 -45.69
N ALA A 9 22.76 -5.83 -44.99
CA ALA A 9 22.91 -5.93 -43.57
C ALA A 9 21.72 -5.23 -42.89
N GLY A 10 20.79 -6.01 -42.35
CA GLY A 10 19.71 -5.50 -41.51
C GLY A 10 20.27 -5.04 -40.16
N LEU A 11 20.24 -3.75 -39.92
CA LEU A 11 20.55 -3.16 -38.62
C LEU A 11 19.37 -3.45 -37.66
N ALA A 12 19.51 -4.47 -36.80
CA ALA A 12 18.60 -4.71 -35.71
C ALA A 12 18.81 -3.59 -34.67
N LEU A 13 17.87 -2.65 -34.56
CA LEU A 13 17.81 -1.74 -33.42
C LEU A 13 17.51 -2.60 -32.18
N LEU A 14 18.53 -2.85 -31.37
CA LEU A 14 18.40 -3.30 -29.99
C LEU A 14 17.80 -2.12 -29.20
N THR A 15 16.49 -2.14 -28.99
CA THR A 15 15.87 -1.28 -27.96
C THR A 15 16.41 -1.74 -26.61
N ALA A 16 17.34 -0.97 -26.06
CA ALA A 16 17.77 -1.18 -24.68
C ALA A 16 16.51 -1.13 -23.78
N PRO A 17 16.33 -2.07 -22.84
CA PRO A 17 15.28 -1.94 -21.86
C PRO A 17 15.47 -0.61 -21.14
N GLY A 18 14.50 0.28 -21.23
CA GLY A 18 14.52 1.54 -20.50
C GLY A 18 14.72 1.21 -19.03
N LEU A 19 15.72 1.84 -18.41
CA LEU A 19 15.90 1.75 -16.96
C LEU A 19 14.58 2.18 -16.32
N ALA A 20 13.97 1.31 -15.52
CA ALA A 20 12.78 1.66 -14.76
C ALA A 20 13.11 2.91 -13.92
N ARG A 21 12.42 4.02 -14.20
CA ARG A 21 12.59 5.26 -13.42
C ARG A 21 11.81 5.08 -12.12
N ALA A 22 12.42 5.47 -11.00
CA ALA A 22 11.71 5.53 -9.74
C ALA A 22 10.67 6.64 -9.76
N ASP A 23 9.56 6.43 -9.06
CA ASP A 23 8.61 7.50 -8.75
C ASP A 23 9.32 8.61 -7.97
N SER A 24 8.86 9.84 -8.09
CA SER A 24 9.53 10.99 -7.48
C SER A 24 8.55 12.06 -7.00
N ILE A 25 9.03 12.88 -6.07
CA ILE A 25 8.34 14.09 -5.62
C ILE A 25 9.25 15.29 -5.81
N SER A 26 8.70 16.42 -6.22
CA SER A 26 9.45 17.67 -6.45
C SER A 26 8.67 18.87 -5.89
N PRO A 27 9.36 19.78 -5.19
CA PRO A 27 10.77 19.68 -4.73
C PRO A 27 10.96 18.55 -3.71
N THR A 28 12.18 18.01 -3.63
CA THR A 28 12.55 16.91 -2.71
C THR A 28 12.79 17.36 -1.28
N SER A 29 12.73 18.66 -1.03
CA SER A 29 12.82 19.24 0.30
C SER A 29 12.14 20.60 0.32
N PHE A 30 11.68 21.01 1.50
CA PHE A 30 11.14 22.36 1.73
C PHE A 30 11.58 22.84 3.11
N SER A 31 11.84 24.16 3.22
CA SER A 31 12.18 24.76 4.50
C SER A 31 11.46 26.11 4.64
N ALA A 32 10.89 26.35 5.82
CA ALA A 32 10.22 27.60 6.13
C ALA A 32 10.39 27.99 7.61
N THR A 33 10.28 29.30 7.86
CA THR A 33 10.20 29.84 9.24
C THR A 33 8.83 30.46 9.42
N LEU A 34 8.10 30.02 10.45
CA LEU A 34 6.73 30.43 10.77
C LEU A 34 6.68 31.00 12.20
N GLY A 35 5.81 31.96 12.45
CA GLY A 35 5.40 32.25 13.83
C GLY A 35 4.39 31.21 14.33
N VAL A 36 4.17 31.11 15.63
CA VAL A 36 3.07 30.30 16.17
C VAL A 36 1.74 30.74 15.59
N GLY A 37 0.96 29.80 15.04
CA GLY A 37 -0.29 30.07 14.30
C GLY A 37 -0.08 30.50 12.84
N GLY A 38 1.16 30.75 12.41
CA GLY A 38 1.48 31.09 11.02
C GLY A 38 1.46 29.85 10.12
N SER A 39 1.08 30.03 8.86
CA SER A 39 1.01 28.97 7.86
C SER A 39 1.75 29.34 6.57
N THR A 40 2.21 28.32 5.87
CA THR A 40 2.78 28.43 4.51
C THR A 40 2.35 27.26 3.67
N THR A 41 2.24 27.47 2.37
CA THR A 41 1.90 26.41 1.41
C THR A 41 3.02 26.28 0.39
N VAL A 42 3.38 25.04 0.05
CA VAL A 42 4.30 24.70 -1.03
C VAL A 42 3.59 23.82 -2.04
N HIS A 43 3.82 24.10 -3.32
CA HIS A 43 3.34 23.26 -4.42
C HIS A 43 4.28 22.07 -4.62
N LYS A 44 3.71 20.87 -4.71
CA LYS A 44 4.42 19.60 -4.89
C LYS A 44 3.91 18.89 -6.13
N THR A 45 4.81 18.38 -6.93
CA THR A 45 4.49 17.52 -8.07
C THR A 45 5.02 16.12 -7.82
N VAL A 46 4.12 15.14 -7.80
CA VAL A 46 4.45 13.71 -7.74
C VAL A 46 4.49 13.18 -9.16
N THR A 47 5.60 12.56 -9.55
CA THR A 47 5.73 11.85 -10.83
C THR A 47 5.65 10.36 -10.56
N VAL A 48 4.62 9.70 -11.11
CA VAL A 48 4.50 8.24 -11.17
C VAL A 48 5.08 7.80 -12.50
N SER A 49 6.23 7.14 -12.45
CA SER A 49 7.00 6.75 -13.63
C SER A 49 6.40 5.53 -14.33
N ALA A 50 6.56 5.46 -15.65
CA ALA A 50 6.22 4.29 -16.42
C ALA A 50 7.00 3.06 -15.95
N GLY A 51 6.35 1.91 -15.91
CA GLY A 51 6.92 0.64 -15.47
C GLY A 51 6.07 -0.06 -14.43
N THR A 52 6.41 -1.30 -14.12
CA THR A 52 5.61 -2.20 -13.28
C THR A 52 6.26 -2.51 -11.92
N VAL A 53 7.23 -1.73 -11.48
CA VAL A 53 7.96 -1.99 -10.25
C VAL A 53 7.20 -1.41 -9.07
N ALA A 54 6.76 -2.27 -8.15
CA ALA A 54 6.28 -1.83 -6.84
C ALA A 54 7.48 -1.42 -5.98
N THR A 55 7.41 -0.25 -5.35
CA THR A 55 8.49 0.18 -4.46
C THR A 55 8.52 -0.69 -3.20
N LYS A 56 7.35 -1.00 -2.64
CA LYS A 56 7.18 -1.89 -1.48
C LYS A 56 5.80 -2.55 -1.55
N ALA A 57 5.73 -3.87 -1.44
CA ALA A 57 4.45 -4.56 -1.43
C ALA A 57 4.44 -5.79 -0.55
N ASP A 58 3.26 -6.06 0.01
CA ASP A 58 2.94 -7.26 0.79
C ASP A 58 1.93 -8.09 0.02
N ILE A 59 2.27 -9.34 -0.27
CA ILE A 59 1.44 -10.29 -0.99
C ILE A 59 1.02 -11.39 -0.03
N PHE A 60 -0.28 -11.54 0.21
CA PHE A 60 -0.81 -12.58 1.09
C PHE A 60 -1.48 -13.66 0.26
N PHE A 61 -1.00 -14.89 0.36
CA PHE A 61 -1.61 -16.05 -0.26
C PHE A 61 -2.66 -16.65 0.68
N LEU A 62 -3.93 -16.65 0.24
CA LEU A 62 -5.05 -17.23 0.95
C LEU A 62 -5.65 -18.36 0.12
N SER A 63 -5.67 -19.57 0.65
CA SER A 63 -6.25 -20.72 -0.05
C SER A 63 -7.44 -21.30 0.71
N ASP A 64 -8.50 -21.59 -0.01
CA ASP A 64 -9.41 -22.65 0.37
C ASP A 64 -8.62 -23.95 0.48
N THR A 65 -8.82 -24.67 1.57
CA THR A 65 -8.20 -25.97 1.82
C THR A 65 -9.24 -27.05 2.16
N THR A 66 -10.48 -26.87 1.67
CA THR A 66 -11.50 -27.92 1.70
C THR A 66 -11.16 -29.06 0.74
N GLY A 67 -11.92 -30.15 0.82
CA GLY A 67 -11.55 -31.43 0.18
C GLY A 67 -11.41 -31.37 -1.36
N SER A 68 -12.18 -30.51 -2.01
CA SER A 68 -12.20 -30.31 -3.48
C SER A 68 -10.91 -29.67 -4.01
N MET A 69 -10.19 -28.89 -3.20
CA MET A 69 -9.02 -28.10 -3.60
C MET A 69 -7.71 -28.89 -3.80
N GLY A 70 -7.72 -30.22 -3.61
CA GLY A 70 -6.48 -31.04 -3.60
C GLY A 70 -5.58 -30.84 -4.82
N GLY A 71 -6.14 -30.77 -6.03
CA GLY A 71 -5.38 -30.54 -7.25
C GLY A 71 -4.76 -29.15 -7.33
N THR A 72 -5.50 -28.13 -6.96
CA THR A 72 -5.06 -26.74 -6.92
C THR A 72 -3.94 -26.55 -5.91
N ILE A 73 -4.13 -27.05 -4.68
CA ILE A 73 -3.13 -26.99 -3.61
C ILE A 73 -1.82 -27.62 -4.07
N ALA A 74 -1.86 -28.83 -4.64
CA ALA A 74 -0.65 -29.51 -5.13
C ALA A 74 0.06 -28.68 -6.23
N GLY A 75 -0.69 -28.06 -7.14
CA GLY A 75 -0.15 -27.18 -8.18
C GLY A 75 0.52 -25.92 -7.61
N VAL A 76 -0.11 -25.24 -6.65
CA VAL A 76 0.44 -24.05 -6.01
C VAL A 76 1.67 -24.43 -5.17
N GLN A 77 1.65 -25.52 -4.42
CA GLN A 77 2.80 -26.01 -3.66
C GLN A 77 4.01 -26.29 -4.55
N ALA A 78 3.79 -26.94 -5.70
CA ALA A 78 4.86 -27.22 -6.66
C ALA A 78 5.45 -25.93 -7.27
N ALA A 79 4.64 -24.90 -7.46
CA ALA A 79 5.04 -23.62 -8.07
C ALA A 79 5.51 -22.58 -7.04
N ALA A 80 5.34 -22.82 -5.74
CA ALA A 80 5.52 -21.79 -4.70
C ALA A 80 6.89 -21.10 -4.76
N SER A 81 7.97 -21.87 -4.83
CA SER A 81 9.34 -21.31 -4.89
C SER A 81 9.55 -20.42 -6.12
N SER A 82 9.03 -20.82 -7.28
CA SER A 82 9.14 -20.04 -8.52
C SER A 82 8.28 -18.76 -8.47
N ILE A 83 7.06 -18.85 -7.92
CA ILE A 83 6.20 -17.67 -7.69
C ILE A 83 6.91 -16.64 -6.80
N LEU A 84 7.46 -17.07 -5.68
CA LEU A 84 8.17 -16.18 -4.75
C LEU A 84 9.41 -15.56 -5.40
N THR A 85 10.20 -16.33 -6.13
CA THR A 85 11.38 -15.85 -6.83
C THR A 85 11.02 -14.81 -7.90
N SER A 86 10.01 -15.11 -8.71
CA SER A 86 9.55 -14.22 -9.78
C SER A 86 8.95 -12.92 -9.22
N THR A 87 8.16 -13.02 -8.15
CA THR A 87 7.55 -11.83 -7.52
C THR A 87 8.57 -11.01 -6.73
N ALA A 88 9.62 -11.60 -6.17
CA ALA A 88 10.72 -10.86 -5.52
C ALA A 88 11.40 -9.86 -6.47
N GLY A 89 11.39 -10.14 -7.79
CA GLY A 89 11.94 -9.23 -8.81
C GLY A 89 11.11 -7.96 -9.03
N LEU A 90 9.89 -7.88 -8.48
CA LEU A 90 8.97 -6.75 -8.68
C LEU A 90 9.23 -5.57 -7.71
N GLY A 91 10.11 -5.71 -6.70
CA GLY A 91 10.41 -4.65 -5.73
C GLY A 91 10.78 -5.17 -4.34
N ASP A 92 10.58 -4.35 -3.31
CA ASP A 92 10.68 -4.76 -1.89
C ASP A 92 9.44 -5.57 -1.50
N ILE A 93 9.42 -6.85 -1.82
CA ILE A 93 8.29 -7.74 -1.62
C ILE A 93 8.45 -8.56 -0.35
N ALA A 94 7.36 -8.67 0.41
CA ALA A 94 7.20 -9.65 1.48
C ALA A 94 5.89 -10.42 1.29
N TRP A 95 5.82 -11.61 1.88
CA TRP A 95 4.69 -12.52 1.66
C TRP A 95 4.14 -13.02 2.98
N GLY A 96 2.81 -13.21 3.03
CA GLY A 96 2.10 -13.91 4.09
C GLY A 96 1.34 -15.10 3.53
N VAL A 97 0.92 -16.02 4.39
CA VAL A 97 0.20 -17.22 4.01
C VAL A 97 -0.90 -17.53 5.04
N GLY A 98 -2.07 -17.85 4.54
CA GLY A 98 -3.18 -18.34 5.35
C GLY A 98 -4.06 -19.29 4.56
N GLN A 99 -4.94 -19.95 5.23
CA GLN A 99 -5.88 -20.90 4.66
C GLN A 99 -7.24 -20.79 5.35
N TYR A 100 -8.27 -21.23 4.66
CA TYR A 100 -9.60 -21.32 5.24
C TYR A 100 -10.29 -22.63 4.87
N LYS A 101 -11.33 -22.94 5.61
CA LYS A 101 -12.24 -24.07 5.41
C LYS A 101 -13.67 -23.62 5.69
N ASP A 102 -14.59 -24.56 5.74
CA ASP A 102 -15.97 -24.31 6.05
C ASP A 102 -16.28 -24.29 7.56
N VAL A 103 -17.47 -23.80 7.88
CA VAL A 103 -18.07 -23.82 9.22
C VAL A 103 -18.23 -25.26 9.70
N GLY A 104 -17.70 -25.53 10.89
CA GLY A 104 -17.73 -26.88 11.46
C GLY A 104 -16.48 -27.71 11.20
N ASP A 105 -15.60 -27.27 10.33
CA ASP A 105 -14.27 -27.86 10.16
C ASP A 105 -13.35 -27.54 11.33
N ILE A 106 -12.12 -28.04 11.27
CA ILE A 106 -11.09 -27.86 12.33
C ILE A 106 -10.73 -26.39 12.57
N PHE A 107 -10.93 -25.53 11.57
CA PHE A 107 -10.83 -24.07 11.63
C PHE A 107 -11.62 -23.46 10.46
N THR A 108 -12.08 -22.23 10.62
CA THR A 108 -12.64 -21.41 9.53
C THR A 108 -11.58 -20.53 8.87
N TYR A 109 -10.58 -20.09 9.64
CA TYR A 109 -9.39 -19.38 9.15
C TYR A 109 -8.16 -19.80 9.98
N ASN A 110 -7.01 -19.93 9.31
CA ASN A 110 -5.72 -20.15 9.94
C ASN A 110 -4.64 -19.30 9.30
N LEU A 111 -3.89 -18.54 10.11
CA LEU A 111 -2.71 -17.80 9.67
C LEU A 111 -1.48 -18.72 9.76
N ASP A 112 -0.95 -19.15 8.61
CA ASP A 112 0.19 -20.07 8.54
C ASP A 112 1.54 -19.35 8.64
N ALA A 113 1.64 -18.14 8.01
CA ALA A 113 2.80 -17.27 8.13
C ALA A 113 2.38 -15.81 8.02
N ASN A 114 2.84 -14.98 8.96
CA ASN A 114 2.67 -13.53 8.85
C ASN A 114 3.60 -12.97 7.76
N ILE A 115 3.43 -11.68 7.42
CA ILE A 115 4.23 -11.03 6.38
C ILE A 115 5.73 -11.13 6.72
N THR A 116 6.50 -11.69 5.78
CA THR A 116 7.95 -11.90 5.89
C THR A 116 8.60 -11.88 4.50
N ASN A 117 9.85 -11.43 4.42
CA ASN A 117 10.66 -11.52 3.20
C ASN A 117 11.48 -12.83 3.13
N VAL A 118 11.33 -13.73 4.09
CA VAL A 118 12.03 -15.02 4.14
C VAL A 118 11.25 -16.05 3.31
N GLN A 119 11.62 -16.24 2.05
CA GLN A 119 10.94 -17.15 1.12
C GLN A 119 10.79 -18.59 1.66
N ALA A 120 11.80 -19.10 2.37
CA ALA A 120 11.76 -20.44 2.96
C ALA A 120 10.62 -20.60 3.98
N THR A 121 10.34 -19.57 4.79
CA THR A 121 9.21 -19.56 5.73
C THR A 121 7.89 -19.66 4.97
N VAL A 122 7.75 -18.87 3.90
CA VAL A 122 6.54 -18.81 3.06
C VAL A 122 6.32 -20.16 2.34
N THR A 123 7.37 -20.70 1.74
CA THR A 123 7.30 -22.01 1.06
C THR A 123 6.92 -23.13 2.04
N THR A 124 7.47 -23.10 3.26
CA THR A 124 7.11 -24.06 4.31
C THR A 124 5.64 -23.92 4.69
N ALA A 125 5.15 -22.68 4.87
CA ALA A 125 3.76 -22.42 5.23
C ALA A 125 2.79 -22.89 4.12
N ILE A 126 3.04 -22.59 2.85
CA ILE A 126 2.26 -23.11 1.72
C ILE A 126 2.30 -24.65 1.70
N GLY A 127 3.44 -25.24 2.07
CA GLY A 127 3.61 -26.70 2.18
C GLY A 127 2.74 -27.37 3.27
N THR A 128 2.16 -26.62 4.20
CA THR A 128 1.22 -27.14 5.21
C THR A 128 -0.21 -27.28 4.73
N TRP A 129 -0.57 -26.64 3.61
CA TRP A 129 -1.92 -26.71 3.06
C TRP A 129 -2.28 -28.17 2.73
N SER A 130 -3.46 -28.60 3.18
CA SER A 130 -3.92 -29.96 2.99
C SER A 130 -5.42 -29.97 2.76
N ALA A 131 -5.82 -30.51 1.62
CA ALA A 131 -7.22 -30.61 1.26
C ALA A 131 -7.94 -31.63 2.15
N SER A 132 -8.89 -31.13 2.93
CA SER A 132 -9.74 -31.96 3.80
C SER A 132 -10.92 -31.15 4.34
N GLY A 133 -11.99 -31.79 4.78
CA GLY A 133 -13.18 -31.10 5.26
C GLY A 133 -14.01 -30.53 4.13
N GLY A 134 -14.81 -29.49 4.39
CA GLY A 134 -15.75 -28.94 3.44
C GLY A 134 -16.83 -29.94 3.07
N GLY A 135 -17.71 -30.31 3.99
CA GLY A 135 -18.71 -31.38 3.79
C GLY A 135 -19.77 -31.03 2.75
N ASP A 136 -19.99 -29.76 2.53
CA ASP A 136 -20.94 -29.18 1.59
C ASP A 136 -20.44 -27.82 1.07
N THR A 137 -21.30 -27.05 0.46
CA THR A 137 -21.11 -25.65 0.06
C THR A 137 -22.26 -24.82 0.63
N PRO A 138 -22.06 -23.58 1.03
CA PRO A 138 -20.94 -22.66 0.81
C PRO A 138 -19.75 -22.86 1.76
N GLU A 139 -18.60 -22.16 1.45
CA GLU A 139 -17.41 -22.11 2.30
C GLU A 139 -17.26 -20.77 3.04
N ASP A 140 -16.28 -20.63 3.96
CA ASP A 140 -16.21 -19.47 4.87
C ASP A 140 -15.22 -18.37 4.46
N GLN A 141 -15.11 -18.08 3.15
CA GLN A 141 -14.14 -17.13 2.61
C GLN A 141 -14.34 -15.68 3.06
N LEU A 142 -15.57 -15.22 3.34
CA LEU A 142 -15.79 -13.85 3.80
C LEU A 142 -15.19 -13.63 5.19
N HIS A 143 -15.32 -14.63 6.08
CA HIS A 143 -14.63 -14.61 7.36
C HIS A 143 -13.12 -14.55 7.15
N ALA A 144 -12.56 -15.45 6.34
CA ALA A 144 -11.14 -15.52 6.08
C ALA A 144 -10.57 -14.21 5.50
N LEU A 145 -11.20 -13.64 4.48
CA LEU A 145 -10.78 -12.36 3.89
C LEU A 145 -10.83 -11.21 4.91
N THR A 146 -11.85 -11.18 5.77
CA THR A 146 -11.96 -10.19 6.84
C THR A 146 -10.86 -10.37 7.89
N GLN A 147 -10.54 -11.62 8.26
CA GLN A 147 -9.42 -11.92 9.16
C GLN A 147 -8.09 -11.49 8.54
N VAL A 148 -7.84 -11.80 7.26
CA VAL A 148 -6.64 -11.34 6.55
C VAL A 148 -6.54 -9.82 6.58
N ALA A 149 -7.62 -9.08 6.28
CA ALA A 149 -7.61 -7.63 6.32
C ALA A 149 -7.23 -7.06 7.70
N ASN A 150 -7.81 -7.62 8.77
CA ASN A 150 -7.77 -7.03 10.10
C ASN A 150 -6.63 -7.56 10.99
N THR A 151 -6.11 -8.77 10.73
CA THR A 151 -5.15 -9.43 11.63
C THR A 151 -3.76 -9.60 11.04
N THR A 152 -3.59 -9.42 9.72
CA THR A 152 -2.27 -9.50 9.09
C THR A 152 -1.41 -8.30 9.52
N ALA A 153 -0.16 -8.56 9.92
CA ALA A 153 0.80 -7.51 10.24
C ALA A 153 1.39 -6.91 8.96
N TRP A 154 0.55 -6.16 8.23
CA TRP A 154 0.96 -5.45 7.03
C TRP A 154 2.08 -4.46 7.32
N ARG A 155 3.11 -4.40 6.47
CA ARG A 155 4.18 -3.41 6.60
C ARG A 155 3.65 -2.01 6.30
N THR A 156 4.02 -1.03 7.12
CA THR A 156 3.67 0.37 6.86
C THR A 156 4.20 0.81 5.48
N GLY A 157 3.35 1.49 4.71
CA GLY A 157 3.69 2.00 3.38
C GLY A 157 3.88 0.93 2.31
N SER A 158 3.37 -0.30 2.50
CA SER A 158 3.31 -1.31 1.44
C SER A 158 2.00 -1.24 0.67
N GLN A 159 2.05 -1.51 -0.65
CA GLN A 159 0.86 -1.96 -1.38
C GLN A 159 0.48 -3.35 -0.86
N LYS A 160 -0.80 -3.58 -0.62
CA LYS A 160 -1.28 -4.83 -0.03
C LYS A 160 -2.11 -5.60 -1.04
N ILE A 161 -1.72 -6.84 -1.30
CA ILE A 161 -2.39 -7.71 -2.27
C ILE A 161 -2.72 -9.03 -1.58
N VAL A 162 -3.96 -9.48 -1.71
CA VAL A 162 -4.38 -10.85 -1.38
C VAL A 162 -4.56 -11.62 -2.68
N VAL A 163 -3.86 -12.74 -2.80
CA VAL A 163 -4.05 -13.74 -3.85
C VAL A 163 -4.89 -14.86 -3.25
N TRP A 164 -6.13 -14.94 -3.69
CA TRP A 164 -7.15 -15.82 -3.13
C TRP A 164 -7.49 -16.96 -4.09
N PHE A 165 -7.34 -18.19 -3.65
CA PHE A 165 -7.67 -19.40 -4.39
C PHE A 165 -8.91 -20.05 -3.78
N GLY A 166 -9.91 -20.41 -4.57
CA GLY A 166 -11.09 -21.10 -4.11
C GLY A 166 -11.91 -21.71 -5.25
N ASP A 167 -12.76 -22.67 -4.92
CA ASP A 167 -13.58 -23.39 -5.91
C ASP A 167 -15.08 -23.48 -5.57
N ALA A 168 -15.51 -22.82 -4.48
CA ALA A 168 -16.90 -22.85 -4.02
C ALA A 168 -17.41 -21.44 -3.67
N ILE A 169 -18.73 -21.26 -3.74
CA ILE A 169 -19.41 -20.04 -3.26
C ILE A 169 -19.23 -19.88 -1.76
N GLY A 170 -19.38 -18.66 -1.24
CA GLY A 170 -19.20 -18.35 0.17
C GLY A 170 -20.48 -18.14 0.93
N HIS A 171 -20.44 -18.44 2.22
CA HIS A 171 -21.49 -18.01 3.17
C HIS A 171 -21.64 -16.50 3.17
N ASP A 172 -22.89 -16.01 3.20
CA ASP A 172 -23.22 -14.60 3.42
C ASP A 172 -24.56 -14.52 4.23
N PRO A 173 -24.48 -14.25 5.55
CA PRO A 173 -23.27 -13.94 6.32
C PRO A 173 -22.37 -15.16 6.59
N ALA A 174 -21.07 -14.91 6.76
CA ALA A 174 -20.06 -15.87 7.18
C ALA A 174 -20.18 -16.24 8.68
N SER A 175 -19.32 -17.16 9.15
CA SER A 175 -19.35 -17.69 10.54
C SER A 175 -19.17 -16.61 11.62
N GLY A 176 -18.40 -15.57 11.36
CA GLY A 176 -18.21 -14.43 12.27
C GLY A 176 -19.27 -13.35 12.12
N GLY A 177 -20.29 -13.56 11.26
CA GLY A 177 -21.32 -12.58 10.96
C GLY A 177 -20.93 -11.57 9.85
N GLU A 178 -19.78 -11.76 9.21
CA GLU A 178 -19.33 -10.93 8.10
C GLU A 178 -20.23 -11.13 6.88
N THR A 179 -20.60 -10.03 6.26
CA THR A 179 -21.30 -10.00 4.98
C THR A 179 -20.32 -9.61 3.87
N GLN A 180 -20.69 -9.87 2.61
CA GLN A 180 -19.91 -9.38 1.48
C GLN A 180 -19.59 -7.88 1.60
N ALA A 181 -20.59 -7.06 1.99
CA ALA A 181 -20.41 -5.62 2.14
C ALA A 181 -19.41 -5.26 3.27
N SER A 182 -19.51 -5.91 4.43
CA SER A 182 -18.58 -5.65 5.54
C SER A 182 -17.15 -6.14 5.24
N THR A 183 -17.01 -7.26 4.54
CA THR A 183 -15.70 -7.77 4.08
C THR A 183 -15.06 -6.82 3.08
N ILE A 184 -15.81 -6.32 2.09
CA ILE A 184 -15.32 -5.29 1.17
C ILE A 184 -14.87 -4.04 1.93
N ALA A 185 -15.66 -3.58 2.90
CA ALA A 185 -15.30 -2.40 3.70
C ALA A 185 -14.03 -2.62 4.52
N ALA A 186 -13.82 -3.80 5.10
CA ALA A 186 -12.61 -4.14 5.85
C ALA A 186 -11.37 -4.16 4.94
N LEU A 187 -11.47 -4.77 3.77
CA LEU A 187 -10.39 -4.81 2.77
C LEU A 187 -10.02 -3.40 2.28
N GLN A 188 -11.03 -2.58 1.96
CA GLN A 188 -10.84 -1.20 1.51
C GLN A 188 -10.23 -0.31 2.61
N ALA A 189 -10.66 -0.47 3.86
CA ALA A 189 -10.11 0.27 5.00
C ALA A 189 -8.60 0.03 5.19
N GLN A 190 -8.12 -1.16 4.81
CA GLN A 190 -6.71 -1.52 4.83
C GLN A 190 -5.99 -1.21 3.51
N GLY A 191 -6.70 -0.79 2.46
CA GLY A 191 -6.14 -0.60 1.11
C GLY A 191 -5.68 -1.90 0.45
N VAL A 192 -6.36 -3.02 0.74
CA VAL A 192 -6.03 -4.34 0.20
C VAL A 192 -6.69 -4.53 -1.17
N LYS A 193 -5.90 -4.87 -2.18
CA LYS A 193 -6.38 -5.39 -3.48
C LYS A 193 -6.54 -6.90 -3.42
N VAL A 194 -7.65 -7.43 -3.95
CA VAL A 194 -7.89 -8.88 -3.99
C VAL A 194 -7.80 -9.41 -5.43
N ILE A 195 -6.90 -10.37 -5.64
CA ILE A 195 -6.79 -11.15 -6.87
C ILE A 195 -7.39 -12.53 -6.58
N ALA A 196 -8.52 -12.86 -7.18
CA ALA A 196 -9.17 -14.14 -7.00
C ALA A 196 -8.88 -15.10 -8.17
N PHE A 197 -8.61 -16.35 -7.85
CA PHE A 197 -8.53 -17.46 -8.80
C PHE A 197 -9.67 -18.43 -8.51
N ASP A 198 -10.67 -18.42 -9.39
CA ASP A 198 -11.80 -19.35 -9.38
C ASP A 198 -11.39 -20.64 -10.09
N VAL A 199 -11.20 -21.70 -9.35
CA VAL A 199 -10.84 -23.02 -9.91
C VAL A 199 -12.01 -23.99 -9.93
N GLY A 200 -13.24 -23.47 -9.71
CA GLY A 200 -14.47 -24.25 -9.71
C GLY A 200 -15.73 -23.41 -9.85
N ASN A 201 -16.30 -22.97 -8.76
CA ASN A 201 -17.54 -22.16 -8.69
C ASN A 201 -17.45 -21.08 -7.60
N LEU A 202 -16.29 -20.46 -7.43
CA LEU A 202 -16.03 -19.42 -6.41
C LEU A 202 -16.95 -18.22 -6.58
N ASP A 203 -17.26 -17.86 -7.82
CA ASP A 203 -18.09 -16.71 -8.18
C ASP A 203 -19.55 -17.07 -8.49
N GLY A 204 -20.03 -18.26 -8.11
CA GLY A 204 -21.39 -18.71 -8.44
C GLY A 204 -22.51 -17.79 -7.91
N THR A 205 -22.23 -16.94 -6.93
CA THR A 205 -23.12 -15.89 -6.43
C THR A 205 -22.71 -14.47 -6.83
N GLY A 206 -21.65 -14.29 -7.62
CA GLY A 206 -21.07 -12.99 -7.97
C GLY A 206 -20.21 -12.36 -6.85
N GLN A 207 -19.95 -13.12 -5.79
CA GLN A 207 -19.25 -12.62 -4.60
C GLN A 207 -17.78 -12.31 -4.89
N ALA A 208 -17.06 -13.18 -5.61
CA ALA A 208 -15.66 -12.97 -5.94
C ALA A 208 -15.47 -11.79 -6.91
N THR A 209 -16.31 -11.68 -7.92
CA THR A 209 -16.34 -10.52 -8.85
C THR A 209 -16.62 -9.21 -8.10
N ALA A 210 -17.57 -9.20 -7.17
CA ALA A 210 -17.91 -8.01 -6.40
C ALA A 210 -16.73 -7.56 -5.51
N ILE A 211 -16.09 -8.48 -4.80
CA ILE A 211 -14.95 -8.20 -3.91
C ILE A 211 -13.75 -7.70 -4.73
N THR A 212 -13.38 -8.39 -5.79
CA THR A 212 -12.22 -8.02 -6.62
C THR A 212 -12.41 -6.66 -7.29
N SER A 213 -13.60 -6.39 -7.83
CA SER A 213 -13.92 -5.09 -8.44
C SER A 213 -13.90 -3.96 -7.43
N ALA A 214 -14.47 -4.16 -6.24
CA ALA A 214 -14.53 -3.13 -5.19
C ALA A 214 -13.16 -2.80 -4.60
N THR A 215 -12.21 -3.74 -4.63
CA THR A 215 -10.85 -3.58 -4.09
C THR A 215 -9.82 -3.20 -5.17
N GLY A 216 -10.23 -3.05 -6.44
CA GLY A 216 -9.34 -2.71 -7.56
C GLY A 216 -8.38 -3.84 -7.94
N GLY A 217 -8.74 -5.08 -7.64
CA GLY A 217 -8.00 -6.28 -8.04
C GLY A 217 -8.55 -6.94 -9.31
N SER A 218 -8.42 -8.27 -9.42
CA SER A 218 -8.87 -9.02 -10.60
C SER A 218 -9.51 -10.35 -10.23
N TYR A 219 -10.53 -10.73 -10.99
CA TYR A 219 -11.13 -12.06 -10.97
C TYR A 219 -10.60 -12.86 -12.16
N ASN A 220 -10.07 -14.05 -11.88
CA ASN A 220 -9.43 -14.92 -12.88
C ASN A 220 -10.08 -16.31 -12.82
N VAL A 221 -10.41 -16.88 -13.99
CA VAL A 221 -11.01 -18.21 -14.09
C VAL A 221 -9.94 -19.24 -14.43
N GLY A 222 -9.84 -20.27 -13.59
CA GLY A 222 -8.86 -21.33 -13.71
C GLY A 222 -7.47 -20.96 -13.19
N LEU A 223 -6.61 -21.98 -13.10
CA LEU A 223 -5.22 -21.88 -12.67
C LEU A 223 -4.43 -23.00 -13.36
N ALA A 224 -4.34 -22.92 -14.68
CA ALA A 224 -3.75 -23.98 -15.50
C ALA A 224 -2.22 -24.04 -15.35
N ASN A 225 -1.58 -22.90 -15.16
CA ASN A 225 -0.16 -22.78 -14.88
C ASN A 225 0.03 -21.86 -13.67
N PRO A 226 0.06 -22.40 -12.44
CA PRO A 226 0.06 -21.60 -11.21
C PRO A 226 1.15 -20.54 -11.14
N GLU A 227 2.38 -20.84 -11.61
CA GLU A 227 3.46 -19.84 -11.62
C GLU A 227 3.13 -18.69 -12.58
N ALA A 228 2.87 -18.99 -13.83
CA ALA A 228 2.66 -17.95 -14.85
C ALA A 228 1.40 -17.13 -14.56
N ASP A 229 0.31 -17.80 -14.17
CA ASP A 229 -0.99 -17.15 -13.93
C ASP A 229 -0.93 -16.21 -12.72
N VAL A 230 -0.35 -16.66 -11.60
CA VAL A 230 -0.21 -15.87 -10.37
C VAL A 230 0.76 -14.70 -10.58
N VAL A 231 1.92 -14.93 -11.16
CA VAL A 231 2.91 -13.86 -11.42
C VAL A 231 2.36 -12.82 -12.38
N ALA A 232 1.64 -13.24 -13.43
CA ALA A 232 0.99 -12.31 -14.37
C ALA A 232 -0.08 -11.45 -13.70
N ALA A 233 -0.94 -12.04 -12.86
CA ALA A 233 -2.00 -11.33 -12.15
C ALA A 233 -1.43 -10.33 -11.13
N ILE A 234 -0.40 -10.71 -10.37
CA ILE A 234 0.29 -9.82 -9.45
C ILE A 234 0.97 -8.67 -10.21
N SER A 235 1.67 -8.97 -11.31
CA SER A 235 2.31 -7.94 -12.15
C SER A 235 1.28 -6.96 -12.73
N ALA A 236 0.11 -7.44 -13.15
CA ALA A 236 -0.99 -6.60 -13.63
C ALA A 236 -1.55 -5.70 -12.54
N ALA A 237 -1.63 -6.18 -11.29
CA ALA A 237 -2.08 -5.38 -10.14
C ALA A 237 -1.13 -4.21 -9.81
N PHE A 238 0.15 -4.31 -10.16
CA PHE A 238 1.11 -3.21 -10.07
C PHE A 238 1.11 -2.30 -11.29
N ALA A 239 0.64 -2.77 -12.44
CA ALA A 239 0.58 -1.99 -13.66
C ALA A 239 -0.52 -0.92 -13.66
N THR A 240 -1.48 -1.00 -12.74
CA THR A 240 -2.59 -0.06 -12.59
C THR A 240 -2.66 0.50 -11.18
N TYR A 241 -3.13 1.75 -11.04
CA TYR A 241 -3.35 2.38 -9.74
C TYR A 241 -4.56 3.32 -9.79
N SER A 242 -5.17 3.52 -8.63
CA SER A 242 -6.43 4.26 -8.49
C SER A 242 -6.29 5.54 -7.66
N SER A 243 -5.19 5.71 -6.91
CA SER A 243 -5.00 6.88 -6.07
C SER A 243 -3.54 7.29 -5.97
N VAL A 244 -3.32 8.61 -5.91
CA VAL A 244 -2.03 9.23 -5.58
C VAL A 244 -2.29 10.24 -4.48
N CYS A 245 -1.50 10.19 -3.38
CA CYS A 245 -1.68 11.05 -2.21
C CYS A 245 -0.33 11.53 -1.69
N LEU A 246 -0.37 12.56 -0.82
CA LEU A 246 0.73 12.89 0.09
C LEU A 246 0.35 12.44 1.50
N ASP A 247 1.18 11.58 2.09
CA ASP A 247 1.08 11.19 3.49
C ASP A 247 1.88 12.18 4.35
N THR A 248 1.18 12.87 5.25
CA THR A 248 1.72 13.86 6.19
C THR A 248 1.70 13.37 7.63
N SER A 249 1.44 12.09 7.86
CA SER A 249 1.26 11.50 9.20
C SER A 249 2.50 11.55 10.08
N GLU A 250 3.69 11.70 9.48
CA GLU A 250 4.97 11.82 10.18
C GLU A 250 5.24 13.23 10.72
N ALA A 251 4.33 14.20 10.49
CA ALA A 251 4.48 15.54 11.04
C ALA A 251 4.39 15.53 12.57
N PRO A 252 5.38 16.09 13.28
CA PRO A 252 5.41 16.12 14.73
C PRO A 252 4.37 17.10 15.30
N ALA A 253 3.93 16.92 16.54
CA ALA A 253 2.88 17.72 17.17
C ALA A 253 3.14 19.25 17.16
N GLY A 254 4.40 19.68 17.00
CA GLY A 254 4.77 21.10 16.87
C GLY A 254 4.42 21.73 15.52
N VAL A 255 4.06 20.93 14.52
CA VAL A 255 3.67 21.35 13.17
C VAL A 255 2.45 20.56 12.72
N THR A 256 1.44 21.24 12.20
CA THR A 256 0.37 20.58 11.45
C THR A 256 0.73 20.64 9.98
N ALA A 257 0.77 19.47 9.33
CA ALA A 257 0.90 19.34 7.88
C ALA A 257 -0.41 18.82 7.28
N SER A 258 -0.84 19.40 6.18
CA SER A 258 -2.03 18.97 5.43
C SER A 258 -1.81 19.16 3.94
N SER A 259 -2.32 18.25 3.13
CA SER A 259 -2.27 18.33 1.67
C SER A 259 -3.67 18.49 1.07
N THR A 260 -3.74 18.91 -0.18
CA THR A 260 -4.94 18.72 -1.01
C THR A 260 -5.34 17.25 -1.01
N PRO A 261 -6.65 16.93 -1.21
CA PRO A 261 -7.12 15.55 -1.23
C PRO A 261 -6.38 14.68 -2.25
N CYS A 262 -6.37 13.37 -2.00
CA CYS A 262 -5.84 12.39 -2.95
C CYS A 262 -6.48 12.56 -4.33
N ILE A 263 -5.66 12.43 -5.36
CA ILE A 263 -6.14 12.38 -6.75
C ILE A 263 -6.52 10.94 -7.05
N VAL A 264 -7.81 10.73 -7.33
CA VAL A 264 -8.36 9.40 -7.60
C VAL A 264 -8.76 9.28 -9.07
N GLY A 265 -8.59 8.08 -9.64
CA GLY A 265 -8.91 7.80 -11.04
C GLY A 265 -8.54 6.37 -11.43
N ALA A 266 -8.69 6.06 -12.70
CA ALA A 266 -8.18 4.82 -13.28
C ALA A 266 -6.91 5.16 -14.07
N PHE A 267 -5.76 4.84 -13.51
CA PHE A 267 -4.45 5.15 -14.10
C PHE A 267 -3.71 3.86 -14.41
N ASP A 268 -2.80 3.92 -15.37
CA ASP A 268 -1.88 2.84 -15.69
C ASP A 268 -0.43 3.38 -15.72
N ARG A 269 0.53 2.48 -15.56
CA ARG A 269 1.95 2.79 -15.62
C ARG A 269 2.55 2.60 -17.03
N SER A 270 1.74 2.74 -18.08
CA SER A 270 2.23 2.68 -19.46
C SER A 270 3.02 3.93 -19.87
N ILE A 271 2.74 5.06 -19.21
CA ILE A 271 3.40 6.36 -19.41
C ILE A 271 3.68 7.04 -18.07
N ASP A 272 4.67 7.92 -18.05
CA ASP A 272 4.90 8.80 -16.90
C ASP A 272 3.69 9.74 -16.73
N ARG A 273 3.25 9.92 -15.47
CA ARG A 273 2.17 10.84 -15.11
C ARG A 273 2.60 11.73 -13.96
N THR A 274 2.16 12.98 -13.99
CA THR A 274 2.38 13.97 -12.92
C THR A 274 1.08 14.30 -12.22
N PHE A 275 1.16 14.51 -10.92
CA PHE A 275 0.06 14.83 -10.03
C PHE A 275 0.49 15.97 -9.11
N ASP A 276 -0.31 17.03 -9.07
CA ASP A 276 0.01 18.27 -8.37
C ASP A 276 -0.76 18.36 -7.05
N PHE A 277 -0.06 18.76 -5.99
CA PHE A 277 -0.59 18.89 -4.64
C PHE A 277 -0.13 20.21 -4.02
N ASP A 278 -0.99 20.82 -3.22
CA ASP A 278 -0.62 21.90 -2.32
C ASP A 278 -0.46 21.34 -0.91
N LEU A 279 0.76 21.46 -0.36
CA LEU A 279 1.12 21.02 0.97
C LEU A 279 1.24 22.24 1.88
N THR A 280 0.40 22.31 2.91
CA THR A 280 0.33 23.42 3.85
C THR A 280 0.86 23.02 5.22
N PHE A 281 1.78 23.83 5.76
CA PHE A 281 2.32 23.69 7.11
C PHE A 281 1.83 24.82 8.00
N THR A 282 1.45 24.50 9.24
CA THR A 282 1.08 25.46 10.29
C THR A 282 1.94 25.22 11.51
N GLY A 283 2.61 26.27 12.02
CA GLY A 283 3.43 26.19 13.21
C GLY A 283 2.59 26.25 14.50
N ASN A 284 2.69 25.23 15.33
CA ASN A 284 1.92 25.13 16.59
C ASN A 284 2.75 25.48 17.83
N THR A 285 3.98 24.99 17.90
CA THR A 285 4.86 25.17 19.07
C THR A 285 6.25 25.58 18.60
N PRO A 286 6.92 26.53 19.30
CA PRO A 286 8.27 26.94 18.94
C PRO A 286 9.25 25.77 18.93
N GLY A 287 10.09 25.68 17.89
CA GLY A 287 11.06 24.61 17.70
C GLY A 287 11.51 24.50 16.24
N VAL A 288 12.45 23.60 15.99
CA VAL A 288 12.87 23.20 14.63
C VAL A 288 12.46 21.75 14.43
N TYR A 289 11.67 21.51 13.41
CA TYR A 289 11.06 20.22 13.12
C TYR A 289 11.49 19.75 11.72
N THR A 290 12.13 18.61 11.65
CA THR A 290 12.47 17.96 10.38
C THR A 290 11.77 16.60 10.32
N PHE A 291 10.99 16.38 9.26
CA PHE A 291 10.18 15.18 9.09
C PHE A 291 9.94 14.93 7.61
N PRO A 292 9.65 13.68 7.20
CA PRO A 292 9.31 13.39 5.82
C PRO A 292 7.83 13.69 5.53
N THR A 293 7.56 14.13 4.31
CA THR A 293 6.28 13.95 3.63
C THR A 293 6.47 12.90 2.55
N ILE A 294 5.52 11.98 2.40
CA ILE A 294 5.72 10.80 1.55
C ILE A 294 4.65 10.78 0.47
N ALA A 295 5.07 10.75 -0.80
CA ALA A 295 4.16 10.46 -1.90
C ALA A 295 3.78 8.97 -1.86
N THR A 296 2.48 8.69 -2.00
CA THR A 296 1.95 7.32 -1.99
C THR A 296 1.13 7.04 -3.24
N VAL A 297 1.18 5.80 -3.71
CA VAL A 297 0.36 5.26 -4.81
C VAL A 297 -0.38 4.04 -4.28
N ASP A 298 -1.73 4.05 -4.31
CA ASP A 298 -2.58 3.04 -3.69
C ASP A 298 -2.16 2.68 -2.25
N GLY A 299 -1.79 3.70 -1.46
CA GLY A 299 -1.32 3.57 -0.08
C GLY A 299 0.12 3.07 0.07
N GLY A 300 0.79 2.68 -1.00
CA GLY A 300 2.21 2.29 -0.98
C GLY A 300 3.13 3.50 -1.09
N ASN A 301 4.17 3.58 -0.24
CA ASN A 301 5.16 4.65 -0.25
C ASN A 301 6.01 4.57 -1.53
N VAL A 302 6.08 5.66 -2.29
CA VAL A 302 6.80 5.68 -3.58
C VAL A 302 7.94 6.70 -3.60
N ALA A 303 7.79 7.84 -2.95
CA ALA A 303 8.83 8.87 -2.92
C ALA A 303 8.76 9.69 -1.63
N PRO A 304 9.76 9.66 -0.76
CA PRO A 304 9.87 10.55 0.39
C PRO A 304 10.50 11.88 0.00
N GLU A 305 10.11 12.93 0.69
CA GLU A 305 10.82 14.21 0.74
C GLU A 305 11.14 14.59 2.19
N SER A 306 11.94 15.64 2.42
CA SER A 306 12.29 16.11 3.76
C SER A 306 11.88 17.56 3.94
N ASP A 307 10.98 17.81 4.89
CA ASP A 307 10.54 19.16 5.26
C ASP A 307 11.21 19.62 6.56
N THR A 308 11.62 20.89 6.61
CA THR A 308 12.18 21.51 7.81
C THR A 308 11.40 22.79 8.12
N ILE A 309 10.61 22.76 9.18
CA ILE A 309 9.80 23.89 9.63
C ILE A 309 10.37 24.43 10.94
N THR A 310 10.80 25.68 10.92
CA THR A 310 11.22 26.43 12.11
C THR A 310 10.03 27.25 12.61
N VAL A 311 9.53 26.96 13.79
CA VAL A 311 8.46 27.74 14.43
C VAL A 311 9.08 28.66 15.48
N THR A 312 8.92 29.98 15.29
CA THR A 312 9.40 30.98 16.22
C THR A 312 8.31 31.36 17.23
N GLY A 313 8.71 31.54 18.49
CA GLY A 313 7.80 32.07 19.51
C GLY A 313 7.29 33.47 19.15
N VAL A 314 6.10 33.80 19.61
CA VAL A 314 5.60 35.18 19.55
C VAL A 314 6.55 36.01 20.40
N PRO A 315 7.20 37.07 19.87
CA PRO A 315 7.97 37.99 20.70
C PRO A 315 7.07 38.52 21.82
N GLU A 316 7.56 38.44 23.06
CA GLU A 316 6.80 39.04 24.16
C GLU A 316 6.46 40.48 23.83
N PRO A 317 5.19 40.91 23.95
CA PRO A 317 4.83 42.28 23.66
C PRO A 317 5.76 43.24 24.40
N ALA A 318 6.30 44.22 23.70
CA ALA A 318 7.13 45.25 24.31
C ALA A 318 6.45 45.91 25.54
N THR A 319 5.17 45.71 25.71
CA THR A 319 4.37 46.04 26.89
C THR A 319 4.94 45.44 28.20
N LEU A 320 5.51 44.24 28.22
CA LEU A 320 6.17 43.68 29.40
C LEU A 320 7.48 44.38 29.71
N ALA A 321 8.25 44.77 28.70
CA ALA A 321 9.45 45.58 28.90
C ALA A 321 9.10 46.98 29.35
N ILE A 322 8.05 47.60 28.82
CA ILE A 322 7.54 48.93 29.24
C ILE A 322 6.96 48.84 30.63
N LEU A 323 6.23 47.77 30.97
CA LEU A 323 5.70 47.56 32.32
C LEU A 323 6.84 47.40 33.34
N GLY A 324 7.87 46.62 32.99
CA GLY A 324 9.07 46.46 33.82
C GLY A 324 9.82 47.75 34.04
N LEU A 325 10.00 48.57 32.99
CA LEU A 325 10.58 49.92 33.09
C LEU A 325 9.70 50.88 33.90
N GLY A 326 8.38 50.79 33.70
CA GLY A 326 7.41 51.58 34.48
C GLY A 326 7.45 51.30 35.98
N VAL A 327 7.51 50.02 36.35
CA VAL A 327 7.62 49.59 37.78
C VAL A 327 8.96 50.03 38.39
N LEU A 328 10.07 49.92 37.64
CA LEU A 328 11.38 50.41 38.07
C LEU A 328 11.37 51.94 38.25
N GLY A 329 10.76 52.67 37.28
CA GLY A 329 10.60 54.12 37.34
C GLY A 329 9.84 54.58 38.59
N VAL A 330 8.72 53.93 38.91
CA VAL A 330 7.94 54.23 40.16
C VAL A 330 8.73 53.90 41.41
N GLY A 331 9.51 52.80 41.40
CA GLY A 331 10.40 52.46 42.54
C GLY A 331 11.47 53.50 42.77
N PHE A 332 12.07 54.08 41.74
CA PHE A 332 13.06 55.15 41.83
C PHE A 332 12.45 56.47 42.34
N VAL A 333 11.25 56.84 41.91
CA VAL A 333 10.55 58.04 42.35
C VAL A 333 10.16 57.97 43.85
N ARG A 334 9.70 56.80 44.31
CA ARG A 334 9.39 56.54 45.68
C ARG A 334 10.63 56.64 46.64
N ARG A 335 11.78 56.15 46.21
CA ARG A 335 13.02 56.25 46.97
C ARG A 335 13.51 57.70 47.14
N ARG A 336 13.29 58.54 46.11
CA ARG A 336 13.68 59.97 46.23
C ARG A 336 12.74 60.83 47.07
N ARG A 337 11.53 60.34 47.42
CA ARG A 337 10.61 61.06 48.34
C ARG A 337 10.73 60.59 49.76
N ALA A 338 11.51 59.60 50.11
CA ALA A 338 11.72 59.04 51.42
C ALA A 338 13.13 59.37 52.01
N ALA A 339 13.95 60.19 51.32
CA ALA A 339 15.20 60.79 51.70
C ALA A 339 15.02 62.32 51.73
#